data_942c3d4d4a5ddb3895ed857f9e72f753
#
_entry.id   942c3d4d4a5ddb3895ed857f9e72f753
#
_cell.length_a   1.000
_cell.length_b   1.000
_cell.length_c   1.000
_cell.angle_alpha   90.00
_cell.angle_beta   90.00
_cell.angle_gamma   90.00
#
_symmetry.space_group_name_H-M   'P 1'
#
loop_
_entity.id
_entity.type
_entity.pdbx_description
1 polymer ?
#
loop_
_entity_poly.entity_id
_entity_poly.type
_entity_poly.pdbx_seq_one_letter_code
_entity_poly.pdbx_strand_id
1 'polypeptide(L)'
;SRNSWAEMEISGRNDGSDQKIGGRLSGWYDFNDNWRAGGSAERLSRNTPLRALRNGVNANGGDLWLRWYQNERREYQLSIFGAHFTDGNDRLEYGISGKERLWTLPLFTLDFIPGISGSHNTKEDVPYYNPKRDVSAVAGLRAEHVLYRHYDTVWRQQFEAGAGGYWQKGHSAGAINQLGYGQRIQWNNVVDAGVKLTWDKRPYDGKRERNIALAFDLNVRF
;
A
#
# COMPACT_ATOMS: atom_id res chain seq x y z
N SER A 1 -20.97 -2.85 20.28
CA SER A 1 -19.88 -1.87 20.37
C SER A 1 -19.74 -1.15 19.05
N ARG A 2 -19.74 0.15 19.07
CA ARG A 2 -19.51 0.93 17.86
C ARG A 2 -18.10 0.75 17.39
N ASN A 3 -17.96 0.27 16.20
CA ASN A 3 -16.68 0.18 15.54
C ASN A 3 -16.50 1.38 14.63
N SER A 4 -16.12 2.50 15.19
CA SER A 4 -15.71 3.69 14.46
C SER A 4 -14.51 4.32 15.14
N TRP A 5 -13.66 4.94 14.33
CA TRP A 5 -12.47 5.62 14.77
C TRP A 5 -12.21 6.83 13.92
N ALA A 6 -11.72 7.90 14.53
CA ALA A 6 -11.28 9.10 13.84
C ALA A 6 -10.02 9.64 14.51
N GLU A 7 -9.11 10.15 13.71
CA GLU A 7 -7.83 10.75 14.13
C GLU A 7 -7.59 12.04 13.38
N MET A 8 -7.08 13.02 14.09
CA MET A 8 -6.58 14.27 13.51
C MET A 8 -5.11 14.44 13.87
N GLU A 9 -4.31 14.74 12.89
CA GLU A 9 -2.88 15.03 13.03
C GLU A 9 -2.58 16.41 12.48
N ILE A 10 -1.72 17.16 13.16
CA ILE A 10 -1.16 18.42 12.69
C ILE A 10 0.34 18.23 12.56
N SER A 11 0.91 18.64 11.44
CA SER A 11 2.33 18.52 11.15
C SER A 11 2.93 19.83 10.66
N GLY A 12 4.20 20.04 10.97
CA GLY A 12 5.01 21.12 10.41
C GLY A 12 6.03 20.57 9.41
N ARG A 13 6.21 21.22 8.28
CA ARG A 13 7.27 20.93 7.31
C ARG A 13 8.12 22.18 7.11
N ASN A 14 9.43 22.03 7.17
CA ASN A 14 10.39 23.06 6.83
C ASN A 14 11.09 22.67 5.53
N ASP A 15 10.90 23.45 4.48
CA ASP A 15 11.50 23.23 3.15
C ASP A 15 12.78 24.06 2.95
N GLY A 16 13.35 24.59 4.03
CA GLY A 16 14.56 25.45 4.01
C GLY A 16 14.27 26.93 3.79
N SER A 17 13.24 27.30 3.04
CA SER A 17 12.83 28.70 2.82
C SER A 17 11.49 29.04 3.46
N ASP A 18 10.58 28.05 3.58
CA ASP A 18 9.23 28.23 4.07
C ASP A 18 8.85 27.19 5.12
N GLN A 19 8.21 27.65 6.20
CA GLN A 19 7.54 26.77 7.14
C GLN A 19 6.09 26.57 6.70
N LYS A 20 5.71 25.31 6.46
CA LYS A 20 4.35 24.94 6.04
C LYS A 20 3.68 24.10 7.10
N ILE A 21 2.42 24.41 7.39
CA ILE A 21 1.58 23.63 8.28
C ILE A 21 0.78 22.66 7.44
N GLY A 22 0.95 21.38 7.72
CA GLY A 22 0.17 20.27 7.17
C GLY A 22 -0.76 19.70 8.21
N GLY A 23 -1.58 18.76 7.78
CA GLY A 23 -2.45 18.01 8.67
C GLY A 23 -3.14 16.88 7.96
N ARG A 24 -3.64 15.94 8.74
CA ARG A 24 -4.42 14.81 8.29
C ARG A 24 -5.63 14.61 9.17
N LEU A 25 -6.78 14.40 8.55
CA LEU A 25 -7.97 13.87 9.18
C LEU A 25 -8.22 12.49 8.57
N SER A 26 -8.39 11.47 9.39
CA SER A 26 -8.66 10.11 8.92
C SER A 26 -9.65 9.42 9.83
N GLY A 27 -10.38 8.45 9.27
CA GLY A 27 -11.33 7.68 10.06
C GLY A 27 -11.96 6.54 9.28
N TRP A 28 -12.66 5.70 10.02
CA TRP A 28 -13.42 4.60 9.45
C TRP A 28 -14.67 4.29 10.29
N TYR A 29 -15.61 3.58 9.66
CA TYR A 29 -16.85 3.15 10.25
C TYR A 29 -17.21 1.73 9.78
N ASP A 30 -17.60 0.84 10.73
CA ASP A 30 -18.17 -0.47 10.45
C ASP A 30 -19.67 -0.35 10.28
N PHE A 31 -20.16 -0.62 9.08
CA PHE A 31 -21.61 -0.70 8.84
C PHE A 31 -22.21 -1.96 9.49
N ASN A 32 -21.44 -3.05 9.45
CA ASN A 32 -21.71 -4.33 10.08
C ASN A 32 -20.41 -5.15 10.18
N ASP A 33 -20.48 -6.40 10.59
CA ASP A 33 -19.33 -7.30 10.77
C ASP A 33 -18.54 -7.56 9.47
N ASN A 34 -19.17 -7.35 8.32
CA ASN A 34 -18.56 -7.64 7.02
C ASN A 34 -18.12 -6.39 6.24
N TRP A 35 -18.67 -5.23 6.53
CA TRP A 35 -18.44 -4.02 5.74
C TRP A 35 -17.88 -2.89 6.57
N ARG A 36 -16.75 -2.38 6.12
CA ARG A 36 -16.10 -1.18 6.67
C ARG A 36 -15.80 -0.20 5.56
N ALA A 37 -16.09 1.07 5.77
CA ALA A 37 -15.60 2.15 4.93
C ALA A 37 -14.78 3.14 5.74
N GLY A 38 -13.85 3.78 5.08
CA GLY A 38 -13.04 4.81 5.69
C GLY A 38 -12.40 5.71 4.65
N GLY A 39 -11.63 6.65 5.14
CA GLY A 39 -10.92 7.58 4.28
C GLY A 39 -10.06 8.54 5.05
N SER A 40 -9.34 9.37 4.30
CA SER A 40 -8.56 10.45 4.84
C SER A 40 -8.58 11.68 3.95
N ALA A 41 -8.29 12.85 4.55
CA ALA A 41 -8.00 14.08 3.85
C ALA A 41 -6.69 14.66 4.41
N GLU A 42 -5.79 15.09 3.52
CA GLU A 42 -4.45 15.54 3.88
C GLU A 42 -4.12 16.87 3.23
N ARG A 43 -3.63 17.79 4.02
CA ARG A 43 -2.90 18.97 3.56
C ARG A 43 -1.40 18.69 3.66
N LEU A 44 -0.63 18.98 2.62
CA LEU A 44 0.77 18.57 2.46
C LEU A 44 0.91 17.05 2.55
N SER A 45 0.21 16.35 1.65
CA SER A 45 0.06 14.92 1.65
C SER A 45 1.41 14.18 1.71
N ARG A 46 1.46 13.14 2.54
CA ARG A 46 2.59 12.22 2.67
C ARG A 46 2.81 11.39 1.39
N ASN A 47 1.76 11.26 0.58
CA ASN A 47 1.81 10.54 -0.70
C ASN A 47 2.40 11.38 -1.84
N THR A 48 2.86 12.61 -1.55
CA THR A 48 3.56 13.43 -2.53
C THR A 48 4.88 12.77 -2.94
N PRO A 49 5.13 12.51 -4.24
CA PRO A 49 6.37 11.88 -4.69
C PRO A 49 7.61 12.65 -4.25
N LEU A 50 8.66 11.97 -3.82
CA LEU A 50 9.91 12.60 -3.38
C LEU A 50 10.53 13.52 -4.44
N ARG A 51 10.41 13.16 -5.73
CA ARG A 51 10.88 14.03 -6.83
C ARG A 51 10.04 15.29 -6.96
N ALA A 52 8.73 15.24 -6.68
CA ALA A 52 7.88 16.43 -6.62
C ALA A 52 8.35 17.36 -5.49
N LEU A 53 8.52 16.82 -4.28
CA LEU A 53 9.01 17.58 -3.12
C LEU A 53 10.36 18.24 -3.37
N ARG A 54 11.33 17.53 -4.01
CA ARG A 54 12.64 18.08 -4.36
C ARG A 54 12.57 19.24 -5.38
N ASN A 55 11.47 19.34 -6.12
CA ASN A 55 11.20 20.42 -7.06
C ASN A 55 10.22 21.46 -6.47
N GLY A 56 10.03 21.49 -5.16
CA GLY A 56 9.14 22.45 -4.47
C GLY A 56 7.65 22.20 -4.67
N VAL A 57 7.26 21.08 -5.29
CA VAL A 57 5.87 20.72 -5.56
C VAL A 57 5.32 19.96 -4.36
N ASN A 58 4.22 20.45 -3.80
CA ASN A 58 3.46 19.81 -2.72
C ASN A 58 2.11 19.33 -3.26
N ALA A 59 1.43 18.46 -2.52
CA ALA A 59 0.09 18.03 -2.86
C ALA A 59 -0.82 18.08 -1.63
N ASN A 60 -2.10 18.36 -1.88
CA ASN A 60 -3.20 18.09 -0.96
C ASN A 60 -3.98 16.93 -1.54
N GLY A 61 -4.41 15.99 -0.71
CA GLY A 61 -5.06 14.80 -1.21
C GLY A 61 -6.00 14.16 -0.20
N GLY A 62 -6.66 13.10 -0.64
CA GLY A 62 -7.50 12.30 0.22
C GLY A 62 -7.83 10.98 -0.42
N ASP A 63 -8.18 10.03 0.40
CA ASP A 63 -8.59 8.69 -0.01
C ASP A 63 -9.96 8.33 0.56
N LEU A 64 -10.65 7.49 -0.16
CA LEU A 64 -11.83 6.75 0.30
C LEU A 64 -11.61 5.28 -0.02
N TRP A 65 -12.04 4.42 0.89
CA TRP A 65 -11.97 2.99 0.69
C TRP A 65 -13.19 2.30 1.29
N LEU A 66 -13.57 1.18 0.65
CA LEU A 66 -14.61 0.27 1.09
C LEU A 66 -14.02 -1.14 1.17
N ARG A 67 -14.10 -1.75 2.33
CA ARG A 67 -13.60 -3.09 2.59
C ARG A 67 -14.77 -4.01 2.88
N TRP A 68 -14.79 -5.14 2.18
CA TRP A 68 -15.63 -6.28 2.49
C TRP A 68 -14.79 -7.41 3.07
N TYR A 69 -15.18 -7.86 4.23
CA TYR A 69 -14.53 -8.91 4.99
C TYR A 69 -15.54 -9.98 5.33
N GLN A 70 -15.47 -11.14 4.68
CA GLN A 70 -16.38 -12.24 4.97
C GLN A 70 -15.95 -13.00 6.22
N ASN A 71 -14.64 -13.28 6.30
CA ASN A 71 -13.97 -13.96 7.41
C ASN A 71 -12.43 -13.89 7.17
N GLU A 72 -11.64 -14.56 7.98
CA GLU A 72 -10.18 -14.62 7.85
C GLU A 72 -9.68 -15.15 6.49
N ARG A 73 -10.54 -15.84 5.74
CA ARG A 73 -10.20 -16.49 4.46
C ARG A 73 -10.43 -15.57 3.26
N ARG A 74 -11.36 -14.60 3.37
CA ARG A 74 -11.77 -13.79 2.22
C ARG A 74 -11.97 -12.33 2.59
N GLU A 75 -11.27 -11.47 1.87
CA GLU A 75 -11.31 -10.03 2.02
C GLU A 75 -11.10 -9.33 0.67
N TYR A 76 -11.86 -8.26 0.41
CA TYR A 76 -11.68 -7.39 -0.74
C TYR A 76 -11.75 -5.93 -0.31
N GLN A 77 -10.97 -5.09 -0.97
CA GLN A 77 -10.97 -3.66 -0.75
C GLN A 77 -11.00 -2.91 -2.07
N LEU A 78 -11.94 -1.98 -2.19
CA LEU A 78 -11.96 -0.94 -3.21
C LEU A 78 -11.35 0.32 -2.60
N SER A 79 -10.53 1.06 -3.38
CA SER A 79 -9.93 2.31 -2.95
C SER A 79 -9.91 3.32 -4.09
N ILE A 80 -10.07 4.60 -3.72
CA ILE A 80 -9.94 5.75 -4.60
C ILE A 80 -9.10 6.77 -3.84
N PHE A 81 -8.10 7.36 -4.49
CA PHE A 81 -7.28 8.44 -3.97
C PHE A 81 -7.26 9.59 -4.96
N GLY A 82 -7.45 10.81 -4.49
CA GLY A 82 -7.35 12.04 -5.27
C GLY A 82 -6.30 12.97 -4.69
N ALA A 83 -5.55 13.67 -5.53
CA ALA A 83 -4.58 14.68 -5.10
C ALA A 83 -4.51 15.85 -6.08
N HIS A 84 -4.43 17.05 -5.53
CA HIS A 84 -4.14 18.29 -6.24
C HIS A 84 -2.74 18.78 -5.90
N PHE A 85 -1.88 18.92 -6.91
CA PHE A 85 -0.49 19.35 -6.78
C PHE A 85 -0.36 20.85 -6.99
N THR A 86 0.61 21.49 -6.32
CA THR A 86 0.84 22.94 -6.43
C THR A 86 1.32 23.38 -7.81
N ASP A 87 1.79 22.47 -8.64
CA ASP A 87 2.12 22.72 -10.07
C ASP A 87 0.86 22.69 -10.96
N GLY A 88 -0.31 22.41 -10.39
CA GLY A 88 -1.62 22.34 -11.05
C GLY A 88 -1.91 21.01 -11.71
N ASN A 89 -1.18 19.92 -11.37
CA ASN A 89 -1.57 18.57 -11.75
C ASN A 89 -2.64 18.04 -10.79
N ASP A 90 -3.67 17.39 -11.34
CA ASP A 90 -4.62 16.60 -10.57
C ASP A 90 -4.41 15.11 -10.84
N ARG A 91 -4.32 14.32 -9.78
CA ARG A 91 -4.16 12.87 -9.83
C ARG A 91 -5.37 12.19 -9.23
N LEU A 92 -5.87 11.19 -9.93
CA LEU A 92 -6.86 10.23 -9.45
C LEU A 92 -6.25 8.83 -9.55
N GLU A 93 -6.23 8.10 -8.43
CA GLU A 93 -5.84 6.70 -8.39
C GLU A 93 -7.03 5.85 -7.94
N TYR A 94 -7.15 4.64 -8.45
CA TYR A 94 -8.20 3.70 -8.06
C TYR A 94 -7.66 2.28 -8.06
N GLY A 95 -8.25 1.44 -7.22
CA GLY A 95 -7.81 0.06 -7.13
C GLY A 95 -8.80 -0.85 -6.45
N ILE A 96 -8.69 -2.12 -6.80
CA ILE A 96 -9.33 -3.24 -6.12
C ILE A 96 -8.24 -4.22 -5.75
N SER A 97 -8.19 -4.63 -4.50
CA SER A 97 -7.30 -5.68 -4.00
C SER A 97 -8.10 -6.72 -3.24
N GLY A 98 -7.59 -7.93 -3.20
CA GLY A 98 -8.27 -9.02 -2.51
C GLY A 98 -7.31 -10.00 -1.85
N LYS A 99 -7.87 -10.84 -0.99
CA LYS A 99 -7.24 -11.99 -0.38
C LYS A 99 -8.24 -13.15 -0.35
N GLU A 100 -7.84 -14.28 -0.92
CA GLU A 100 -8.57 -15.55 -0.84
C GLU A 100 -7.66 -16.61 -0.23
N ARG A 101 -8.04 -17.18 0.89
CA ARG A 101 -7.33 -18.31 1.51
C ARG A 101 -7.59 -19.58 0.71
N LEU A 102 -6.56 -20.05 -0.01
CA LEU A 102 -6.62 -21.28 -0.79
C LEU A 102 -6.43 -22.52 0.10
N TRP A 103 -5.45 -22.47 1.01
CA TRP A 103 -5.12 -23.57 1.90
C TRP A 103 -4.88 -23.14 3.34
N THR A 104 -5.29 -23.99 4.28
CA THR A 104 -5.00 -23.85 5.70
C THR A 104 -4.62 -25.21 6.27
N LEU A 105 -3.38 -25.35 6.72
CA LEU A 105 -2.85 -26.44 7.50
C LEU A 105 -2.41 -25.92 8.86
N PRO A 106 -2.16 -26.75 9.88
CA PRO A 106 -1.85 -26.28 11.23
C PRO A 106 -0.68 -25.29 11.34
N LEU A 107 0.32 -25.42 10.47
CA LEU A 107 1.52 -24.55 10.46
C LEU A 107 1.70 -23.82 9.13
N PHE A 108 0.79 -23.94 8.19
CA PHE A 108 0.94 -23.39 6.85
C PHE A 108 -0.36 -22.81 6.31
N THR A 109 -0.27 -21.64 5.69
CA THR A 109 -1.38 -21.03 4.95
C THR A 109 -0.91 -20.60 3.57
N LEU A 110 -1.82 -20.69 2.59
CA LEU A 110 -1.61 -20.17 1.24
C LEU A 110 -2.78 -19.27 0.85
N ASP A 111 -2.46 -18.02 0.54
CA ASP A 111 -3.42 -17.02 0.10
C ASP A 111 -3.17 -16.65 -1.37
N PHE A 112 -4.25 -16.45 -2.11
CA PHE A 112 -4.26 -15.79 -3.42
C PHE A 112 -4.53 -14.30 -3.21
N ILE A 113 -3.71 -13.44 -3.82
CA ILE A 113 -3.73 -11.99 -3.66
C ILE A 113 -3.92 -11.33 -5.03
N PRO A 114 -5.15 -11.17 -5.52
CA PRO A 114 -5.42 -10.43 -6.73
C PRO A 114 -5.42 -8.92 -6.49
N GLY A 115 -5.00 -8.16 -7.50
CA GLY A 115 -5.07 -6.70 -7.46
C GLY A 115 -5.14 -6.10 -8.86
N ILE A 116 -5.97 -5.06 -8.98
CA ILE A 116 -6.06 -4.21 -10.17
C ILE A 116 -5.99 -2.78 -9.67
N SER A 117 -5.16 -1.95 -10.29
CA SER A 117 -5.07 -0.54 -9.97
C SER A 117 -4.80 0.28 -11.23
N GLY A 118 -5.12 1.57 -11.17
CA GLY A 118 -4.82 2.48 -12.25
C GLY A 118 -4.77 3.91 -11.76
N SER A 119 -4.22 4.78 -12.59
CA SER A 119 -4.18 6.20 -12.32
C SER A 119 -4.52 7.05 -13.55
N HIS A 120 -4.92 8.28 -13.26
CA HIS A 120 -5.12 9.34 -14.24
C HIS A 120 -4.54 10.65 -13.71
N ASN A 121 -3.77 11.34 -14.56
CA ASN A 121 -3.22 12.65 -14.27
C ASN A 121 -3.61 13.66 -15.35
N THR A 122 -3.78 14.93 -14.95
CA THR A 122 -4.17 16.00 -15.89
C THR A 122 -2.98 16.56 -16.67
N LYS A 123 -1.77 16.58 -16.06
CA LYS A 123 -0.53 17.02 -16.69
C LYS A 123 0.37 15.86 -17.05
N GLU A 124 1.25 16.05 -18.05
CA GLU A 124 2.26 15.08 -18.49
C GLU A 124 3.68 15.60 -18.21
N ASP A 125 3.94 16.87 -18.49
CA ASP A 125 5.27 17.48 -18.34
C ASP A 125 5.51 17.99 -16.91
N VAL A 126 5.84 17.07 -16.01
CA VAL A 126 6.16 17.37 -14.61
C VAL A 126 7.46 16.64 -14.22
N PRO A 127 8.21 17.15 -13.21
CA PRO A 127 9.53 16.61 -12.86
C PRO A 127 9.49 15.29 -12.07
N TYR A 128 8.33 14.65 -11.98
CA TYR A 128 8.14 13.38 -11.27
C TYR A 128 7.34 12.39 -12.12
N TYR A 129 7.38 11.11 -11.77
CA TYR A 129 6.63 10.08 -12.48
C TYR A 129 5.14 10.37 -12.43
N ASN A 130 4.54 10.55 -13.60
CA ASN A 130 3.18 11.05 -13.73
C ASN A 130 2.52 10.56 -15.03
N PRO A 131 2.21 9.26 -15.14
CA PRO A 131 1.57 8.72 -16.33
C PRO A 131 0.21 9.37 -16.56
N LYS A 132 -0.10 9.80 -17.76
CA LYS A 132 -1.40 10.37 -18.10
C LYS A 132 -2.54 9.41 -17.75
N ARG A 133 -2.37 8.14 -18.07
CA ARG A 133 -3.24 7.03 -17.68
C ARG A 133 -2.42 5.76 -17.61
N ASP A 134 -2.64 4.99 -16.58
CA ASP A 134 -2.08 3.66 -16.46
C ASP A 134 -3.07 2.69 -15.82
N VAL A 135 -2.83 1.42 -16.06
CA VAL A 135 -3.54 0.31 -15.42
C VAL A 135 -2.55 -0.82 -15.17
N SER A 136 -2.63 -1.41 -13.99
CA SER A 136 -1.91 -2.64 -13.65
C SER A 136 -2.90 -3.70 -13.14
N ALA A 137 -2.63 -4.96 -13.49
CA ALA A 137 -3.31 -6.11 -12.93
C ALA A 137 -2.25 -7.13 -12.50
N VAL A 138 -2.32 -7.59 -11.25
CA VAL A 138 -1.37 -8.55 -10.67
C VAL A 138 -2.15 -9.65 -9.96
N ALA A 139 -1.73 -10.89 -10.18
CA ALA A 139 -2.15 -12.05 -9.41
C ALA A 139 -0.96 -12.54 -8.60
N GLY A 140 -1.12 -12.64 -7.29
CA GLY A 140 -0.06 -13.07 -6.36
C GLY A 140 -0.48 -14.26 -5.52
N LEU A 141 0.53 -14.97 -5.02
CA LEU A 141 0.41 -15.99 -3.99
C LEU A 141 1.24 -15.57 -2.78
N ARG A 142 0.70 -15.80 -1.59
CA ARG A 142 1.38 -15.60 -0.32
C ARG A 142 1.30 -16.88 0.49
N ALA A 143 2.46 -17.47 0.79
CA ALA A 143 2.58 -18.62 1.67
C ALA A 143 3.16 -18.16 3.01
N GLU A 144 2.47 -18.47 4.10
CA GLU A 144 2.99 -18.28 5.46
C GLU A 144 3.21 -19.65 6.11
N HIS A 145 4.37 -19.83 6.72
CA HIS A 145 4.75 -21.04 7.43
C HIS A 145 5.23 -20.70 8.84
N VAL A 146 4.64 -21.35 9.83
CA VAL A 146 5.06 -21.24 11.23
C VAL A 146 6.23 -22.20 11.45
N LEU A 147 7.43 -21.61 11.66
CA LEU A 147 8.67 -22.38 11.89
C LEU A 147 8.75 -22.89 13.33
N TYR A 148 8.24 -22.08 14.26
CA TYR A 148 8.28 -22.38 15.69
C TYR A 148 7.07 -21.78 16.37
N ARG A 149 6.47 -22.54 17.31
CA ARG A 149 5.42 -22.04 18.20
C ARG A 149 5.55 -22.71 19.55
N HIS A 150 5.69 -21.91 20.58
CA HIS A 150 5.70 -22.37 21.97
C HIS A 150 5.11 -21.27 22.86
N TYR A 151 3.95 -21.54 23.48
CA TYR A 151 3.16 -20.55 24.20
C TYR A 151 2.93 -19.28 23.36
N ASP A 152 3.33 -18.13 23.87
CA ASP A 152 3.17 -16.82 23.23
C ASP A 152 4.35 -16.44 22.31
N THR A 153 5.28 -17.38 22.06
CA THR A 153 6.39 -17.20 21.13
C THR A 153 6.07 -17.90 19.81
N VAL A 154 6.05 -17.12 18.75
CA VAL A 154 5.77 -17.62 17.39
C VAL A 154 6.79 -17.04 16.41
N TRP A 155 7.43 -17.91 15.65
CA TRP A 155 8.31 -17.54 14.55
C TRP A 155 7.71 -18.00 13.24
N ARG A 156 7.54 -17.06 12.30
CA ARG A 156 6.94 -17.29 10.98
C ARG A 156 7.88 -16.86 9.87
N GLN A 157 7.76 -17.56 8.75
CA GLN A 157 8.31 -17.11 7.47
C GLN A 157 7.19 -16.92 6.47
N GLN A 158 7.39 -15.99 5.52
CA GLN A 158 6.43 -15.65 4.50
C GLN A 158 7.13 -15.59 3.15
N PHE A 159 6.54 -16.22 2.15
CA PHE A 159 6.95 -16.14 0.76
C PHE A 159 5.84 -15.48 -0.03
N GLU A 160 6.21 -14.60 -0.95
CA GLU A 160 5.30 -13.95 -1.87
C GLU A 160 5.82 -14.08 -3.29
N ALA A 161 4.94 -14.40 -4.22
CA ALA A 161 5.23 -14.38 -5.65
C ALA A 161 4.04 -13.80 -6.40
N GLY A 162 4.27 -12.89 -7.34
CA GLY A 162 3.23 -12.27 -8.13
C GLY A 162 3.67 -12.04 -9.56
N ALA A 163 2.72 -12.17 -10.47
CA ALA A 163 2.89 -11.85 -11.88
C ALA A 163 1.69 -11.08 -12.40
N GLY A 164 1.93 -10.22 -13.40
CA GLY A 164 0.88 -9.41 -13.94
C GLY A 164 1.30 -8.61 -15.16
N GLY A 165 0.42 -7.69 -15.55
CA GLY A 165 0.63 -6.77 -16.64
C GLY A 165 0.48 -5.33 -16.22
N TYR A 166 1.19 -4.46 -16.90
CA TYR A 166 1.11 -3.02 -16.78
C TYR A 166 0.93 -2.40 -18.16
N TRP A 167 -0.01 -1.49 -18.27
CA TRP A 167 -0.23 -0.66 -19.43
C TRP A 167 -0.16 0.81 -19.04
N GLN A 168 0.47 1.61 -19.88
CA GLN A 168 0.58 3.06 -19.73
C GLN A 168 0.30 3.72 -21.08
N LYS A 169 -0.50 4.78 -21.10
CA LYS A 169 -0.78 5.54 -22.32
C LYS A 169 0.51 6.09 -22.92
N GLY A 170 0.72 5.86 -24.21
CA GLY A 170 1.91 6.30 -24.93
C GLY A 170 3.10 5.34 -24.86
N HIS A 171 2.99 4.22 -24.16
CA HIS A 171 4.06 3.24 -24.01
C HIS A 171 3.58 1.81 -24.27
N SER A 172 4.51 0.93 -24.58
CA SER A 172 4.22 -0.50 -24.74
C SER A 172 3.83 -1.12 -23.41
N ALA A 173 2.83 -1.99 -23.44
CA ALA A 173 2.51 -2.81 -22.27
C ALA A 173 3.70 -3.70 -21.89
N GLY A 174 3.80 -4.00 -20.59
CA GLY A 174 4.88 -4.84 -20.09
C GLY A 174 4.48 -5.68 -18.89
N ALA A 175 5.27 -6.71 -18.62
CA ALA A 175 5.03 -7.62 -17.52
C ALA A 175 5.51 -7.06 -16.18
N ILE A 176 4.73 -7.32 -15.13
CA ILE A 176 5.10 -7.14 -13.73
C ILE A 176 5.50 -8.49 -13.17
N ASN A 177 6.60 -8.53 -12.40
CA ASN A 177 7.01 -9.69 -11.62
C ASN A 177 7.39 -9.24 -10.23
N GLN A 178 6.95 -9.96 -9.21
CA GLN A 178 7.17 -9.62 -7.81
C GLN A 178 7.57 -10.86 -7.03
N LEU A 179 8.55 -10.72 -6.15
CA LEU A 179 8.95 -11.74 -5.19
C LEU A 179 9.16 -11.08 -3.83
N GLY A 180 8.81 -11.79 -2.78
CA GLY A 180 8.99 -11.34 -1.41
C GLY A 180 9.38 -12.51 -0.51
N TYR A 181 10.25 -12.25 0.42
CA TYR A 181 10.56 -13.15 1.53
C TYR A 181 10.63 -12.35 2.82
N GLY A 182 9.97 -12.86 3.84
CA GLY A 182 9.95 -12.22 5.15
C GLY A 182 10.06 -13.22 6.27
N GLN A 183 10.55 -12.75 7.41
CA GLN A 183 10.51 -13.46 8.68
C GLN A 183 9.97 -12.55 9.75
N ARG A 184 9.18 -13.11 10.68
CA ARG A 184 8.61 -12.41 11.81
C ARG A 184 8.67 -13.27 13.05
N ILE A 185 9.16 -12.71 14.13
CA ILE A 185 9.14 -13.31 15.45
C ILE A 185 8.29 -12.47 16.39
N GLN A 186 7.35 -13.12 17.03
CA GLN A 186 6.60 -12.58 18.15
C GLN A 186 7.08 -13.30 19.41
N TRP A 187 7.61 -12.59 20.38
CA TRP A 187 8.14 -13.15 21.60
C TRP A 187 7.37 -12.65 22.81
N ASN A 188 6.73 -13.60 23.54
CA ASN A 188 5.99 -13.38 24.78
C ASN A 188 5.00 -12.21 24.75
N ASN A 189 4.41 -11.92 23.60
CA ASN A 189 3.53 -10.77 23.38
C ASN A 189 4.17 -9.39 23.67
N VAL A 190 5.45 -9.35 24.01
CA VAL A 190 6.23 -8.15 24.35
C VAL A 190 6.95 -7.61 23.12
N VAL A 191 7.65 -8.48 22.40
CA VAL A 191 8.43 -8.09 21.22
C VAL A 191 7.78 -8.67 19.97
N ASP A 192 7.60 -7.84 18.97
CA ASP A 192 7.19 -8.23 17.62
C ASP A 192 8.19 -7.62 16.64
N ALA A 193 9.01 -8.46 16.01
CA ALA A 193 10.07 -8.04 15.09
C ALA A 193 9.92 -8.73 13.76
N GLY A 194 10.10 -7.97 12.69
CA GLY A 194 9.99 -8.45 11.31
C GLY A 194 11.11 -7.95 10.41
N VAL A 195 11.47 -8.76 9.42
CA VAL A 195 12.33 -8.38 8.30
C VAL A 195 11.67 -8.87 7.01
N LYS A 196 11.64 -8.02 5.98
CA LYS A 196 11.09 -8.39 4.67
C LYS A 196 11.98 -7.86 3.56
N LEU A 197 12.40 -8.76 2.68
CA LEU A 197 13.06 -8.46 1.42
C LEU A 197 12.03 -8.57 0.30
N THR A 198 11.95 -7.55 -0.54
CA THR A 198 11.10 -7.56 -1.74
C THR A 198 11.92 -7.27 -2.97
N TRP A 199 11.58 -7.92 -4.07
CA TRP A 199 12.08 -7.66 -5.40
C TRP A 199 10.89 -7.48 -6.32
N ASP A 200 10.88 -6.41 -7.10
CA ASP A 200 9.90 -6.20 -8.15
C ASP A 200 10.57 -5.76 -9.45
N LYS A 201 9.96 -6.14 -10.55
CA LYS A 201 10.32 -5.71 -11.88
C LYS A 201 9.05 -5.32 -12.63
N ARG A 202 8.99 -4.05 -13.04
CA ARG A 202 7.82 -3.48 -13.70
C ARG A 202 8.23 -2.41 -14.72
N PRO A 203 7.42 -2.14 -15.75
CA PRO A 203 7.71 -1.05 -16.67
C PRO A 203 7.39 0.32 -16.04
N TYR A 204 8.22 1.31 -16.36
CA TYR A 204 8.03 2.73 -16.13
C TYR A 204 8.43 3.46 -17.42
N ASP A 205 7.52 4.26 -17.99
CA ASP A 205 7.74 5.00 -19.24
C ASP A 205 8.34 4.12 -20.34
N GLY A 206 7.79 2.91 -20.51
CA GLY A 206 8.22 1.93 -21.51
C GLY A 206 9.53 1.18 -21.17
N LYS A 207 10.24 1.53 -20.10
CA LYS A 207 11.47 0.83 -19.67
C LYS A 207 11.17 -0.08 -18.50
N ARG A 208 11.76 -1.29 -18.51
CA ARG A 208 11.65 -2.22 -17.37
C ARG A 208 12.65 -1.86 -16.29
N GLU A 209 12.14 -1.43 -15.15
CA GLU A 209 12.96 -1.13 -13.97
C GLU A 209 12.85 -2.26 -12.95
N ARG A 210 13.90 -2.41 -12.18
CA ARG A 210 14.01 -3.35 -11.08
C ARG A 210 14.15 -2.57 -9.79
N ASN A 211 13.37 -2.93 -8.79
CA ASN A 211 13.48 -2.41 -7.45
C ASN A 211 13.75 -3.56 -6.46
N ILE A 212 14.61 -3.30 -5.47
CA ILE A 212 14.87 -4.19 -4.34
C ILE A 212 14.72 -3.34 -3.09
N ALA A 213 13.90 -3.79 -2.15
CA ALA A 213 13.71 -3.11 -0.88
C ALA A 213 13.86 -4.09 0.28
N LEU A 214 14.52 -3.64 1.33
CA LEU A 214 14.62 -4.32 2.62
C LEU A 214 13.90 -3.46 3.65
N ALA A 215 12.93 -4.04 4.34
CA ALA A 215 12.20 -3.42 5.43
C ALA A 215 12.49 -4.16 6.74
N PHE A 216 12.59 -3.41 7.83
CA PHE A 216 12.71 -3.91 9.18
C PHE A 216 11.69 -3.20 10.05
N ASP A 217 10.97 -3.95 10.87
CA ASP A 217 10.05 -3.41 11.87
C ASP A 217 10.30 -4.03 13.25
N LEU A 218 10.14 -3.23 14.27
CA LEU A 218 10.26 -3.64 15.67
C LEU A 218 9.21 -2.92 16.51
N ASN A 219 8.37 -3.68 17.18
CA ASN A 219 7.44 -3.18 18.18
C ASN A 219 7.74 -3.81 19.52
N VAL A 220 7.86 -2.97 20.55
CA VAL A 220 8.04 -3.40 21.93
C VAL A 220 6.90 -2.84 22.78
N ARG A 221 6.23 -3.72 23.53
CA ARG A 221 5.16 -3.34 24.46
C ARG A 221 5.71 -3.37 25.88
N PHE A 222 5.47 -2.31 26.62
CA PHE A 222 5.89 -2.15 28.02
C PHE A 222 4.73 -2.36 28.96
#